data_f6716b7038ebd61fab201aba3ef601ea
#
_entry.id   f6716b7038ebd61fab201aba3ef601ea
#
_cell.length_a   1.000
_cell.length_b   1.000
_cell.length_c   1.000
_cell.angle_alpha   90.00
_cell.angle_beta   90.00
_cell.angle_gamma   90.00
#
_symmetry.space_group_name_H-M   'P 1'
#
loop_
_entity.id
_entity.type
_entity.pdbx_description
1 polymer ?
#
loop_
_entity_poly.entity_id
_entity_poly.type
_entity_poly.pdbx_seq_one_letter_code
_entity_poly.pdbx_strand_id
1 'polypeptide(L)'
;MAYKKIEQYDADTTQGLMENYKNALALLGEDASREGLEKTPERMAKAMQYLTQGYQQDAKAIIESAKFHENVNEMVIVKDIEIYSMCEHHMLPFIGKAHVAYIPNGWITGLSKIARVVDVYARRLQVQERLTAQILDAIKDSLNPLGVAVVIEAKHLCMMMRGVGKQNSVTTTSAFSGEFENYPTRHEFLKLINTNLD
;
A
#
# COMPACT_ATOMS: atom_id res chain seq x y z
N MET A 1 2.25 15.67 15.18
CA MET A 1 3.69 15.51 14.87
C MET A 1 3.83 15.44 13.36
N ALA A 2 4.70 16.25 12.76
CA ALA A 2 4.99 16.19 11.33
C ALA A 2 5.54 14.80 10.98
N TYR A 3 5.09 14.25 9.85
CA TYR A 3 5.60 13.01 9.28
C TYR A 3 7.12 13.17 9.07
N LYS A 4 7.90 12.46 9.85
CA LYS A 4 9.35 12.43 9.68
C LYS A 4 9.63 11.36 8.64
N LYS A 5 9.95 11.76 7.41
CA LYS A 5 10.41 10.87 6.36
C LYS A 5 11.65 10.14 6.90
N ILE A 6 11.53 8.85 7.14
CA ILE A 6 12.66 8.04 7.60
C ILE A 6 13.51 7.76 6.37
N GLU A 7 14.53 8.59 6.17
CA GLU A 7 15.56 8.37 5.14
C GLU A 7 16.76 7.61 5.75
N GLN A 8 16.49 6.64 6.59
CA GLN A 8 17.54 5.75 7.10
C GLN A 8 17.54 4.47 6.25
N TYR A 9 18.61 4.33 5.48
CA TYR A 9 18.85 3.15 4.67
C TYR A 9 19.94 2.32 5.33
N ASP A 10 19.75 1.00 5.37
CA ASP A 10 20.74 0.07 5.86
C ASP A 10 21.96 0.09 4.92
N ALA A 11 23.16 0.27 5.49
CA ALA A 11 24.38 0.48 4.71
C ALA A 11 24.81 -0.79 3.96
N ASP A 12 24.70 -1.95 4.61
CA ASP A 12 25.11 -3.24 4.03
C ASP A 12 24.16 -3.64 2.90
N THR A 13 22.85 -3.48 3.13
CA THR A 13 21.83 -3.68 2.09
C THR A 13 22.03 -2.71 0.93
N THR A 14 22.35 -1.43 1.22
CA THR A 14 22.62 -0.45 0.18
C THR A 14 23.80 -0.88 -0.67
N GLN A 15 24.92 -1.27 -0.06
CA GLN A 15 26.11 -1.71 -0.77
C GLN A 15 25.85 -2.95 -1.64
N GLY A 16 25.21 -3.98 -1.08
CA GLY A 16 24.86 -5.19 -1.82
C GLY A 16 23.93 -4.94 -3.02
N LEU A 17 22.92 -4.09 -2.84
CA LEU A 17 22.03 -3.69 -3.93
C LEU A 17 22.76 -2.87 -5.01
N MET A 18 23.66 -1.96 -4.62
CA MET A 18 24.46 -1.15 -5.54
C MET A 18 25.28 -2.04 -6.48
N GLU A 19 25.94 -3.06 -5.96
CA GLU A 19 26.74 -4.01 -6.75
C GLU A 19 25.85 -4.75 -7.76
N ASN A 20 24.68 -5.23 -7.34
CA ASN A 20 23.73 -5.91 -8.23
C ASN A 20 23.21 -4.96 -9.33
N TYR A 21 22.86 -3.71 -9.00
CA TYR A 21 22.39 -2.74 -9.99
C TYR A 21 23.50 -2.32 -10.97
N LYS A 22 24.76 -2.21 -10.51
CA LYS A 22 25.89 -1.96 -11.40
C LYS A 22 26.06 -3.09 -12.42
N ASN A 23 25.96 -4.33 -11.95
CA ASN A 23 26.02 -5.51 -12.83
C ASN A 23 24.83 -5.53 -13.80
N ALA A 24 23.62 -5.20 -13.35
CA ALA A 24 22.45 -5.13 -14.21
C ALA A 24 22.62 -4.10 -15.33
N LEU A 25 23.16 -2.91 -15.05
CA LEU A 25 23.44 -1.90 -16.07
C LEU A 25 24.40 -2.42 -17.14
N ALA A 26 25.47 -3.10 -16.74
CA ALA A 26 26.43 -3.69 -17.68
C ALA A 26 25.79 -4.78 -18.55
N LEU A 27 24.95 -5.65 -17.97
CA LEU A 27 24.22 -6.70 -18.69
C LEU A 27 23.18 -6.15 -19.68
N LEU A 28 22.64 -4.96 -19.40
CA LEU A 28 21.74 -4.23 -20.32
C LEU A 28 22.50 -3.54 -21.47
N GLY A 29 23.83 -3.57 -21.47
CA GLY A 29 24.66 -2.91 -22.48
C GLY A 29 24.92 -1.43 -22.22
N GLU A 30 24.65 -0.94 -20.98
CA GLU A 30 24.88 0.45 -20.60
C GLU A 30 26.29 0.68 -20.05
N ASP A 31 26.85 1.85 -20.35
CA ASP A 31 28.08 2.32 -19.70
C ASP A 31 27.74 2.97 -18.33
N ALA A 32 27.97 2.23 -17.26
CA ALA A 32 27.74 2.70 -15.91
C ALA A 32 28.64 3.85 -15.47
N SER A 33 29.72 4.17 -16.23
CA SER A 33 30.65 5.27 -15.95
C SER A 33 30.18 6.61 -16.52
N ARG A 34 29.19 6.63 -17.42
CA ARG A 34 28.66 7.89 -17.94
C ARG A 34 28.00 8.72 -16.84
N GLU A 35 28.15 10.03 -16.87
CA GLU A 35 27.71 10.99 -15.86
C GLU A 35 26.27 10.75 -15.35
N GLY A 36 25.34 10.45 -16.24
CA GLY A 36 23.93 10.19 -15.90
C GLY A 36 23.69 8.91 -15.11
N LEU A 37 24.58 7.91 -15.20
CA LEU A 37 24.45 6.60 -14.55
C LEU A 37 25.39 6.39 -13.35
N GLU A 38 26.40 7.22 -13.16
CA GLU A 38 27.40 7.07 -12.11
C GLU A 38 26.77 6.88 -10.71
N LYS A 39 25.70 7.62 -10.40
CA LYS A 39 24.98 7.52 -9.12
C LYS A 39 23.72 6.64 -9.18
N THR A 40 23.41 6.03 -10.33
CA THR A 40 22.18 5.23 -10.49
C THR A 40 22.17 4.00 -9.60
N PRO A 41 23.25 3.22 -9.40
CA PRO A 41 23.24 2.07 -8.51
C PRO A 41 22.84 2.45 -7.06
N GLU A 42 23.40 3.54 -6.51
CA GLU A 42 23.06 4.01 -5.18
C GLU A 42 21.61 4.50 -5.09
N ARG A 43 21.16 5.28 -6.08
CA ARG A 43 19.78 5.79 -6.13
C ARG A 43 18.77 4.64 -6.22
N MET A 44 19.04 3.63 -7.03
CA MET A 44 18.20 2.43 -7.14
C MET A 44 18.18 1.62 -5.84
N ALA A 45 19.32 1.43 -5.19
CA ALA A 45 19.43 0.73 -3.91
C ALA A 45 18.57 1.41 -2.82
N LYS A 46 18.67 2.72 -2.70
CA LYS A 46 17.86 3.51 -1.75
C LYS A 46 16.37 3.52 -2.10
N ALA A 47 16.05 3.69 -3.39
CA ALA A 47 14.67 3.65 -3.86
C ALA A 47 14.00 2.31 -3.55
N MET A 48 14.71 1.19 -3.78
CA MET A 48 14.18 -0.13 -3.51
C MET A 48 13.95 -0.37 -2.02
N GLN A 49 14.87 0.04 -1.15
CA GLN A 49 14.68 -0.04 0.29
C GLN A 49 13.46 0.79 0.74
N TYR A 50 13.28 1.99 0.19
CA TYR A 50 12.09 2.81 0.47
C TYR A 50 10.79 2.14 -0.01
N LEU A 51 10.79 1.59 -1.22
CA LEU A 51 9.62 0.93 -1.81
C LEU A 51 9.26 -0.39 -1.12
N THR A 52 10.18 -0.96 -0.35
CA THR A 52 9.96 -2.22 0.38
C THR A 52 10.07 -2.09 1.91
N GLN A 53 10.09 -0.86 2.44
CA GLN A 53 10.22 -0.59 3.87
C GLN A 53 9.09 -1.18 4.73
N GLY A 54 7.96 -1.49 4.13
CA GLY A 54 6.82 -2.10 4.81
C GLY A 54 7.10 -3.47 5.42
N TYR A 55 8.17 -4.16 4.98
CA TYR A 55 8.61 -5.40 5.62
C TYR A 55 9.17 -5.19 7.03
N GLN A 56 9.61 -3.97 7.34
CA GLN A 56 10.20 -3.60 8.64
C GLN A 56 9.19 -2.92 9.57
N GLN A 57 7.91 -2.83 9.17
CA GLN A 57 6.88 -2.11 9.90
C GLN A 57 5.80 -3.06 10.42
N ASP A 58 5.27 -2.75 11.60
CA ASP A 58 4.19 -3.49 12.26
C ASP A 58 2.87 -2.71 12.19
N ALA A 59 1.95 -3.20 11.37
CA ALA A 59 0.63 -2.59 11.17
C ALA A 59 -0.21 -2.60 12.46
N LYS A 60 -0.11 -3.66 13.28
CA LYS A 60 -0.82 -3.76 14.55
C LYS A 60 -0.33 -2.70 15.53
N ALA A 61 0.97 -2.58 15.72
CA ALA A 61 1.56 -1.55 16.58
C ALA A 61 1.18 -0.13 16.12
N ILE A 62 1.07 0.11 14.81
CA ILE A 62 0.62 1.39 14.26
C ILE A 62 -0.82 1.70 14.69
N ILE A 63 -1.76 0.77 14.57
CA ILE A 63 -3.15 0.96 14.98
C ILE A 63 -3.23 1.18 16.49
N GLU A 64 -2.59 0.32 17.27
CA GLU A 64 -2.61 0.37 18.73
C GLU A 64 -2.03 1.66 19.29
N SER A 65 -1.08 2.28 18.61
CA SER A 65 -0.46 3.55 19.05
C SER A 65 -1.41 4.75 19.12
N ALA A 66 -2.61 4.64 18.53
CA ALA A 66 -3.66 5.66 18.61
C ALA A 66 -5.06 5.01 18.65
N LYS A 67 -5.17 3.86 19.29
CA LYS A 67 -6.44 3.19 19.59
C LYS A 67 -7.01 3.77 20.87
N PHE A 68 -8.29 4.12 20.86
CA PHE A 68 -8.99 4.65 22.02
C PHE A 68 -10.46 4.23 22.01
N HIS A 69 -11.06 4.22 23.17
CA HIS A 69 -12.47 3.86 23.35
C HIS A 69 -13.35 5.04 22.95
N GLU A 70 -14.36 4.77 22.10
CA GLU A 70 -15.37 5.74 21.70
C GLU A 70 -16.69 5.01 21.42
N ASN A 71 -17.78 5.55 21.91
CA ASN A 71 -19.11 4.95 21.72
C ASN A 71 -19.75 5.45 20.41
N VAL A 72 -19.17 4.97 19.28
CA VAL A 72 -19.64 5.25 17.91
C VAL A 72 -19.94 3.91 17.25
N ASN A 73 -21.12 3.81 16.62
CA ASN A 73 -21.58 2.62 15.92
C ASN A 73 -21.71 2.83 14.41
N GLU A 74 -21.44 4.05 13.93
CA GLU A 74 -21.54 4.40 12.52
C GLU A 74 -20.29 4.00 11.77
N MET A 75 -20.46 3.75 10.46
CA MET A 75 -19.37 3.42 9.55
C MET A 75 -18.34 4.55 9.48
N VAL A 76 -17.08 4.24 9.74
CA VAL A 76 -15.94 5.15 9.52
C VAL A 76 -15.28 4.80 8.21
N ILE A 77 -15.16 5.77 7.29
CA ILE A 77 -14.55 5.57 5.98
C ILE A 77 -13.34 6.49 5.81
N VAL A 78 -12.21 5.94 5.38
CA VAL A 78 -11.06 6.68 4.86
C VAL A 78 -10.90 6.28 3.40
N LYS A 79 -11.20 7.22 2.50
CA LYS A 79 -11.18 6.97 1.07
C LYS A 79 -10.08 7.74 0.35
N ASP A 80 -9.84 7.36 -0.91
CA ASP A 80 -8.84 7.98 -1.77
C ASP A 80 -7.41 7.94 -1.20
N ILE A 81 -7.10 6.91 -0.42
CA ILE A 81 -5.75 6.69 0.10
C ILE A 81 -4.86 6.27 -1.08
N GLU A 82 -3.92 7.12 -1.45
CA GLU A 82 -2.98 6.82 -2.54
C GLU A 82 -2.13 5.59 -2.22
N ILE A 83 -1.98 4.70 -3.20
CA ILE A 83 -1.11 3.54 -3.09
C ILE A 83 -0.04 3.55 -4.18
N TYR A 84 1.17 3.20 -3.78
CA TYR A 84 2.32 2.96 -4.64
C TYR A 84 2.93 1.64 -4.21
N SER A 85 2.79 0.59 -5.01
CA SER A 85 3.26 -0.74 -4.68
C SER A 85 4.04 -1.36 -5.84
N MET A 86 4.76 -2.44 -5.55
CA MET A 86 5.58 -3.16 -6.53
C MET A 86 4.98 -4.54 -6.79
N CYS A 87 4.64 -4.83 -8.06
CA CYS A 87 4.20 -6.15 -8.46
C CYS A 87 5.32 -7.18 -8.20
N GLU A 88 5.03 -8.23 -7.42
CA GLU A 88 6.03 -9.25 -7.08
C GLU A 88 6.56 -10.04 -8.29
N HIS A 89 5.75 -10.16 -9.35
CA HIS A 89 6.13 -10.93 -10.55
C HIS A 89 7.17 -10.22 -11.43
N HIS A 90 7.20 -8.90 -11.43
CA HIS A 90 8.02 -8.12 -12.38
C HIS A 90 8.81 -7.00 -11.73
N MET A 91 8.60 -6.72 -10.44
CA MET A 91 9.15 -5.56 -9.72
C MET A 91 8.85 -4.23 -10.45
N LEU A 92 7.73 -4.17 -11.17
CA LEU A 92 7.19 -2.96 -11.78
C LEU A 92 6.06 -2.40 -10.92
N PRO A 93 5.89 -1.07 -10.88
CA PRO A 93 4.89 -0.45 -10.01
C PRO A 93 3.46 -0.79 -10.43
N PHE A 94 2.55 -0.81 -9.45
CA PHE A 94 1.15 -0.51 -9.66
C PHE A 94 0.74 0.64 -8.74
N ILE A 95 -0.08 1.52 -9.27
CA ILE A 95 -0.39 2.81 -8.66
C ILE A 95 -1.90 2.98 -8.66
N GLY A 96 -2.46 3.41 -7.55
CA GLY A 96 -3.90 3.57 -7.45
C GLY A 96 -4.35 4.15 -6.12
N LYS A 97 -5.54 3.74 -5.70
CA LYS A 97 -6.20 4.22 -4.48
C LYS A 97 -6.78 3.05 -3.69
N ALA A 98 -6.75 3.18 -2.38
CA ALA A 98 -7.47 2.31 -1.46
C ALA A 98 -8.57 3.09 -0.76
N HIS A 99 -9.70 2.41 -0.55
CA HIS A 99 -10.83 2.87 0.24
C HIS A 99 -11.03 1.85 1.35
N VAL A 100 -10.97 2.32 2.59
CA VAL A 100 -11.04 1.47 3.77
C VAL A 100 -12.18 1.96 4.67
N ALA A 101 -13.03 1.03 5.09
CA ALA A 101 -14.06 1.33 6.07
C ALA A 101 -14.07 0.28 7.19
N TYR A 102 -14.49 0.70 8.37
CA TYR A 102 -14.81 -0.20 9.45
C TYR A 102 -16.01 0.31 10.26
N ILE A 103 -16.74 -0.59 10.89
CA ILE A 103 -17.81 -0.27 11.84
C ILE A 103 -17.27 -0.56 13.23
N PRO A 104 -17.08 0.48 14.07
CA PRO A 104 -16.51 0.31 15.40
C PRO A 104 -17.32 -0.63 16.29
N ASN A 105 -16.62 -1.31 17.19
CA ASN A 105 -17.18 -2.07 18.31
C ASN A 105 -16.57 -1.56 19.62
N GLY A 106 -16.87 -0.29 19.94
CA GLY A 106 -16.34 0.40 21.11
C GLY A 106 -14.90 0.92 20.97
N TRP A 107 -14.20 0.59 19.89
CA TRP A 107 -12.82 1.01 19.66
C TRP A 107 -12.66 1.68 18.30
N ILE A 108 -12.00 2.84 18.30
CA ILE A 108 -11.58 3.53 17.09
C ILE A 108 -10.09 3.80 17.08
N THR A 109 -9.56 4.17 15.92
CA THR A 109 -8.16 4.57 15.76
C THR A 109 -8.06 5.88 15.01
N GLY A 110 -6.92 6.57 15.17
CA GLY A 110 -6.69 7.80 14.41
C GLY A 110 -6.72 7.52 12.90
N LEU A 111 -7.44 8.35 12.12
CA LEU A 111 -7.64 8.18 10.68
C LEU A 111 -6.32 8.01 9.91
N SER A 112 -5.27 8.73 10.33
CA SER A 112 -3.93 8.60 9.77
C SER A 112 -3.29 7.22 9.98
N LYS A 113 -3.77 6.43 10.95
CA LYS A 113 -3.27 5.07 11.18
C LYS A 113 -3.78 4.12 10.11
N ILE A 114 -5.02 4.32 9.66
CA ILE A 114 -5.57 3.55 8.54
C ILE A 114 -4.73 3.76 7.27
N ALA A 115 -4.42 5.00 6.91
CA ALA A 115 -3.56 5.29 5.77
C ALA A 115 -2.15 4.68 5.93
N ARG A 116 -1.58 4.72 7.13
CA ARG A 116 -0.27 4.09 7.40
C ARG A 116 -0.30 2.57 7.29
N VAL A 117 -1.38 1.92 7.70
CA VAL A 117 -1.55 0.47 7.53
C VAL A 117 -1.58 0.10 6.04
N VAL A 118 -2.28 0.89 5.23
CA VAL A 118 -2.24 0.74 3.76
C VAL A 118 -0.80 0.84 3.25
N ASP A 119 -0.02 1.83 3.69
CA ASP A 119 1.39 1.99 3.32
C ASP A 119 2.26 0.80 3.75
N VAL A 120 2.07 0.25 4.97
CA VAL A 120 2.82 -0.92 5.45
C VAL A 120 2.73 -2.08 4.48
N TYR A 121 1.55 -2.35 3.96
CA TYR A 121 1.35 -3.46 3.03
C TYR A 121 1.63 -3.08 1.59
N ALA A 122 1.36 -1.84 1.16
CA ALA A 122 1.68 -1.38 -0.19
C ALA A 122 3.20 -1.31 -0.43
N ARG A 123 4.00 -0.95 0.59
CA ARG A 123 5.47 -0.89 0.50
C ARG A 123 6.13 -2.26 0.68
N ARG A 124 5.65 -3.24 -0.10
CA ARG A 124 6.18 -4.62 -0.20
C ARG A 124 6.11 -5.08 -1.65
N LEU A 125 6.69 -6.23 -1.95
CA LEU A 125 6.41 -6.93 -3.21
C LEU A 125 5.04 -7.59 -3.06
N GLN A 126 4.07 -7.24 -3.93
CA GLN A 126 2.68 -7.58 -3.76
C GLN A 126 1.99 -8.12 -5.02
N VAL A 127 0.91 -8.84 -4.78
CA VAL A 127 -0.24 -8.92 -5.68
C VAL A 127 -1.39 -8.14 -5.06
N GLN A 128 -2.20 -7.49 -5.88
CA GLN A 128 -3.24 -6.57 -5.38
C GLN A 128 -4.29 -7.27 -4.52
N GLU A 129 -4.62 -8.51 -4.81
CA GLU A 129 -5.56 -9.34 -4.06
C GLU A 129 -5.07 -9.60 -2.63
N ARG A 130 -3.78 -9.95 -2.47
CA ARG A 130 -3.15 -10.16 -1.17
C ARG A 130 -3.05 -8.84 -0.39
N LEU A 131 -2.68 -7.74 -1.05
CA LEU A 131 -2.63 -6.41 -0.45
C LEU A 131 -3.99 -6.05 0.17
N THR A 132 -5.09 -6.26 -0.59
CA THR A 132 -6.45 -5.98 -0.15
C THR A 132 -6.83 -6.79 1.10
N ALA A 133 -6.55 -8.10 1.09
CA ALA A 133 -6.83 -8.98 2.21
C ALA A 133 -6.00 -8.64 3.46
N GLN A 134 -4.71 -8.37 3.31
CA GLN A 134 -3.82 -8.05 4.42
C GLN A 134 -4.20 -6.73 5.13
N ILE A 135 -4.67 -5.72 4.39
CA ILE A 135 -5.17 -4.48 4.98
C ILE A 135 -6.43 -4.76 5.80
N LEU A 136 -7.36 -5.54 5.26
CA LEU A 136 -8.58 -5.94 5.96
C LEU A 136 -8.26 -6.68 7.26
N ASP A 137 -7.43 -7.72 7.19
CA ASP A 137 -7.08 -8.57 8.32
C ASP A 137 -6.38 -7.76 9.43
N ALA A 138 -5.45 -6.87 9.07
CA ALA A 138 -4.76 -6.03 10.06
C ALA A 138 -5.70 -5.14 10.85
N ILE A 139 -6.70 -4.55 10.20
CA ILE A 139 -7.71 -3.69 10.86
C ILE A 139 -8.65 -4.55 11.71
N LYS A 140 -9.12 -5.67 11.18
CA LYS A 140 -9.98 -6.63 11.87
C LYS A 140 -9.33 -7.13 13.15
N ASP A 141 -8.09 -7.59 13.07
CA ASP A 141 -7.38 -8.19 14.20
C ASP A 141 -6.98 -7.16 15.29
N SER A 142 -6.76 -5.89 14.89
CA SER A 142 -6.32 -4.86 15.83
C SER A 142 -7.48 -4.14 16.53
N LEU A 143 -8.58 -3.89 15.84
CA LEU A 143 -9.72 -3.12 16.37
C LEU A 143 -10.88 -4.00 16.82
N ASN A 144 -10.96 -5.26 16.35
CA ASN A 144 -12.10 -6.14 16.55
C ASN A 144 -13.45 -5.46 16.24
N PRO A 145 -13.60 -4.83 15.06
CA PRO A 145 -14.79 -4.10 14.67
C PRO A 145 -15.94 -5.04 14.32
N LEU A 146 -17.15 -4.50 14.20
CA LEU A 146 -18.31 -5.27 13.72
C LEU A 146 -18.16 -5.67 12.25
N GLY A 147 -17.39 -4.95 11.47
CA GLY A 147 -17.07 -5.27 10.09
C GLY A 147 -15.96 -4.38 9.53
N VAL A 148 -15.31 -4.86 8.46
CA VAL A 148 -14.30 -4.13 7.70
C VAL A 148 -14.58 -4.29 6.22
N ALA A 149 -14.36 -3.22 5.45
CA ALA A 149 -14.39 -3.23 3.99
C ALA A 149 -13.13 -2.57 3.43
N VAL A 150 -12.54 -3.19 2.41
CA VAL A 150 -11.43 -2.64 1.67
C VAL A 150 -11.70 -2.78 0.19
N VAL A 151 -11.55 -1.68 -0.56
CA VAL A 151 -11.58 -1.67 -2.03
C VAL A 151 -10.32 -0.99 -2.52
N ILE A 152 -9.64 -1.59 -3.49
CA ILE A 152 -8.44 -1.03 -4.13
C ILE A 152 -8.66 -0.99 -5.64
N GLU A 153 -8.37 0.15 -6.24
CA GLU A 153 -8.33 0.37 -7.69
C GLU A 153 -6.93 0.78 -8.09
N ALA A 154 -6.32 0.07 -9.04
CA ALA A 154 -4.97 0.38 -9.47
C ALA A 154 -4.70 0.10 -10.95
N LYS A 155 -3.75 0.84 -11.51
CA LYS A 155 -3.14 0.63 -12.82
C LYS A 155 -1.81 -0.09 -12.66
N HIS A 156 -1.64 -1.19 -13.38
CA HIS A 156 -0.45 -2.04 -13.32
C HIS A 156 0.48 -1.76 -14.48
N LEU A 157 1.65 -1.16 -14.22
CA LEU A 157 2.62 -0.87 -15.25
C LEU A 157 3.18 -2.15 -15.90
N CYS A 158 3.20 -3.27 -15.19
CA CYS A 158 3.57 -4.57 -15.76
C CYS A 158 2.62 -5.06 -16.85
N MET A 159 1.38 -4.57 -16.90
CA MET A 159 0.40 -4.84 -17.96
C MET A 159 0.37 -3.74 -19.02
N MET A 160 0.67 -2.49 -18.64
CA MET A 160 0.53 -1.31 -19.52
C MET A 160 1.72 -1.15 -20.45
N MET A 161 2.96 -1.14 -19.92
CA MET A 161 4.16 -0.80 -20.69
C MET A 161 4.79 -2.00 -21.39
N ARG A 162 4.40 -3.20 -21.05
CA ARG A 162 4.85 -4.47 -21.65
C ARG A 162 3.82 -5.58 -21.39
N GLY A 163 4.05 -6.78 -21.90
CA GLY A 163 3.16 -7.93 -21.79
C GLY A 163 1.91 -7.74 -22.65
N VAL A 164 0.74 -7.60 -22.05
CA VAL A 164 -0.53 -7.47 -22.81
C VAL A 164 -0.77 -6.07 -23.41
N GLY A 165 0.01 -5.06 -23.00
CA GLY A 165 -0.06 -3.71 -23.57
C GLY A 165 -1.41 -2.99 -23.39
N LYS A 166 -2.16 -3.25 -22.33
CA LYS A 166 -3.49 -2.69 -22.07
C LYS A 166 -3.41 -1.42 -21.22
N GLN A 167 -3.22 -0.27 -21.88
CA GLN A 167 -2.96 1.02 -21.23
C GLN A 167 -4.13 1.57 -20.38
N ASN A 168 -5.37 1.25 -20.74
CA ASN A 168 -6.57 1.74 -20.05
C ASN A 168 -7.13 0.75 -19.03
N SER A 169 -6.44 -0.36 -18.80
CA SER A 169 -6.87 -1.37 -17.82
C SER A 169 -6.72 -0.85 -16.40
N VAL A 170 -7.80 -0.94 -15.63
CA VAL A 170 -7.82 -0.71 -14.19
C VAL A 170 -8.24 -2.01 -13.51
N THR A 171 -7.51 -2.42 -12.49
CA THR A 171 -7.87 -3.61 -11.69
C THR A 171 -8.52 -3.13 -10.41
N THR A 172 -9.70 -3.66 -10.11
CA THR A 172 -10.39 -3.42 -8.83
C THR A 172 -10.41 -4.73 -8.03
N THR A 173 -9.98 -4.67 -6.77
CA THR A 173 -10.08 -5.76 -5.81
C THR A 173 -10.85 -5.31 -4.59
N SER A 174 -11.61 -6.21 -3.98
CA SER A 174 -12.40 -5.91 -2.78
C SER A 174 -12.34 -7.06 -1.77
N ALA A 175 -12.40 -6.72 -0.50
CA ALA A 175 -12.55 -7.65 0.60
C ALA A 175 -13.52 -7.07 1.63
N PHE A 176 -14.37 -7.94 2.19
CA PHE A 176 -15.41 -7.58 3.14
C PHE A 176 -15.43 -8.57 4.29
N SER A 177 -15.77 -8.11 5.49
CA SER A 177 -15.98 -8.97 6.65
C SER A 177 -17.06 -8.41 7.56
N GLY A 178 -17.69 -9.30 8.36
CA GLY A 178 -18.72 -8.94 9.32
C GLY A 178 -19.93 -8.25 8.67
N GLU A 179 -20.36 -7.11 9.20
CA GLU A 179 -21.55 -6.38 8.72
C GLU A 179 -21.46 -5.94 7.26
N PHE A 180 -20.25 -5.84 6.67
CA PHE A 180 -20.10 -5.56 5.24
C PHE A 180 -20.38 -6.76 4.33
N GLU A 181 -20.56 -7.96 4.86
CA GLU A 181 -21.05 -9.10 4.09
C GLU A 181 -22.54 -8.93 3.76
N ASN A 182 -23.27 -8.14 4.53
CA ASN A 182 -24.66 -7.78 4.29
C ASN A 182 -24.77 -6.80 3.11
N TYR A 183 -25.70 -7.08 2.19
CA TYR A 183 -25.86 -6.27 0.98
C TYR A 183 -26.16 -4.78 1.26
N PRO A 184 -27.06 -4.38 2.17
CA PRO A 184 -27.35 -2.96 2.44
C PRO A 184 -26.11 -2.19 2.88
N THR A 185 -25.37 -2.71 3.86
CA THR A 185 -24.16 -2.08 4.41
C THR A 185 -23.06 -1.93 3.36
N ARG A 186 -22.84 -3.02 2.60
CA ARG A 186 -21.88 -3.00 1.48
C ARG A 186 -22.29 -2.00 0.40
N HIS A 187 -23.57 -1.94 0.04
CA HIS A 187 -24.07 -1.02 -0.96
C HIS A 187 -23.91 0.44 -0.52
N GLU A 188 -24.18 0.75 0.74
CA GLU A 188 -23.95 2.08 1.31
C GLU A 188 -22.47 2.47 1.22
N PHE A 189 -21.56 1.60 1.65
CA PHE A 189 -20.12 1.83 1.52
C PHE A 189 -19.71 2.12 0.07
N LEU A 190 -20.11 1.26 -0.88
CA LEU A 190 -19.78 1.43 -2.30
C LEU A 190 -20.35 2.73 -2.89
N LYS A 191 -21.51 3.18 -2.42
CA LYS A 191 -22.07 4.47 -2.79
C LYS A 191 -21.24 5.62 -2.23
N LEU A 192 -20.85 5.57 -0.96
CA LEU A 192 -20.10 6.64 -0.28
C LEU A 192 -18.68 6.82 -0.83
N ILE A 193 -18.00 5.75 -1.24
CA ILE A 193 -16.66 5.88 -1.85
C ILE A 193 -16.71 6.52 -3.25
N ASN A 194 -17.84 6.44 -3.95
CA ASN A 194 -18.04 7.05 -5.26
C ASN A 194 -18.52 8.51 -5.21
N THR A 195 -18.82 9.08 -4.03
CA THR A 195 -19.18 10.48 -3.88
C THR A 195 -17.92 11.34 -3.74
N ASN A 196 -17.84 12.46 -4.46
CA ASN A 196 -16.76 13.43 -4.29
C ASN A 196 -17.18 14.53 -3.31
N LEU A 197 -16.19 15.07 -2.58
CA LEU A 197 -16.34 16.37 -1.93
C LEU A 197 -16.10 17.41 -3.03
N ASP A 198 -17.18 18.11 -3.44
CA ASP A 198 -17.09 19.26 -4.33
C ASP A 198 -16.54 20.50 -3.59
#